data_c2678aa6bf9a4f54d91ac2d7c158c2f7
#
_entry.id   c2678aa6bf9a4f54d91ac2d7c158c2f7
#
_cell.length_a   1.000
_cell.length_b   1.000
_cell.length_c   1.000
_cell.angle_alpha   90.00
_cell.angle_beta   90.00
_cell.angle_gamma   90.00
#
_symmetry.space_group_name_H-M   'P 1'
#
loop_
_entity.id
_entity.type
_entity.pdbx_description
1 polymer ?
#
loop_
_entity_poly.entity_id
_entity_poly.type
_entity_poly.pdbx_seq_one_letter_code
_entity_poly.pdbx_strand_id
1 'polypeptide(L)'
;MFFDIIFSGFGGQGALFAGQLLAYAAMDEGRHVTWIPSYGPEMRGGTAHCVVIVSDEEIGSPLVRTPNTVIALNNPSVEKYESMLAQHGHLIYNSSLTSHVVTRRNIHAIPIPGSEAAAELGHAKLLNMVMLGALLDRALDNHMPARRRDLLAANKLALRKGIELSQAVLIPA
;
A
#
# COMPACT_ATOMS: atom_id res chain seq x y z
N MET A 1 -4.53 -4.78 19.52
CA MET A 1 -4.59 -3.95 18.28
C MET A 1 -5.07 -4.83 17.16
N PHE A 2 -5.98 -4.36 16.32
CA PHE A 2 -6.41 -5.02 15.08
C PHE A 2 -6.34 -4.01 13.95
N PHE A 3 -5.70 -4.37 12.84
CA PHE A 3 -5.46 -3.47 11.72
C PHE A 3 -5.54 -4.25 10.41
N ASP A 4 -6.30 -3.75 9.44
CA ASP A 4 -6.41 -4.34 8.12
C ASP A 4 -6.13 -3.33 7.02
N ILE A 5 -5.44 -3.80 6.00
CA ILE A 5 -5.08 -3.02 4.80
C ILE A 5 -5.35 -3.81 3.54
N ILE A 6 -5.86 -3.12 2.52
CA ILE A 6 -5.91 -3.61 1.15
C ILE A 6 -4.91 -2.82 0.31
N PHE A 7 -4.00 -3.52 -0.36
CA PHE A 7 -3.17 -2.97 -1.43
C PHE A 7 -3.80 -3.35 -2.76
N SER A 8 -4.08 -2.38 -3.62
CA SER A 8 -4.74 -2.63 -4.91
C SER A 8 -4.13 -1.82 -6.05
N GLY A 9 -3.99 -2.45 -7.21
CA GLY A 9 -3.42 -1.86 -8.41
C GLY A 9 -3.53 -2.76 -9.62
N PHE A 10 -2.79 -2.45 -10.68
CA PHE A 10 -2.62 -3.35 -11.82
C PHE A 10 -1.50 -4.36 -11.57
N GLY A 11 -1.57 -5.49 -12.25
CA GLY A 11 -0.46 -6.44 -12.32
C GLY A 11 0.82 -5.74 -12.82
N GLY A 12 1.90 -5.84 -12.04
CA GLY A 12 3.18 -5.16 -12.31
C GLY A 12 3.42 -3.87 -11.52
N GLN A 13 2.40 -3.27 -10.88
CA GLN A 13 2.58 -2.10 -10.00
C GLN A 13 3.13 -2.43 -8.62
N GLY A 14 3.27 -3.71 -8.26
CA GLY A 14 3.89 -4.15 -7.02
C GLY A 14 2.99 -4.09 -5.77
N ALA A 15 1.66 -4.02 -5.93
CA ALA A 15 0.70 -4.01 -4.82
C ALA A 15 0.89 -5.22 -3.89
N LEU A 16 1.04 -6.41 -4.45
CA LEU A 16 1.20 -7.64 -3.68
C LEU A 16 2.52 -7.69 -2.90
N PHE A 17 3.60 -7.20 -3.53
CA PHE A 17 4.90 -7.13 -2.87
C PHE A 17 4.89 -6.14 -1.70
N ALA A 18 4.23 -4.99 -1.85
CA ALA A 18 4.07 -4.03 -0.77
C ALA A 18 3.33 -4.63 0.43
N GLY A 19 2.21 -5.34 0.18
CA GLY A 19 1.47 -6.02 1.23
C GLY A 19 2.25 -7.16 1.88
N GLN A 20 3.00 -7.94 1.11
CA GLN A 20 3.86 -8.99 1.63
C GLN A 20 4.96 -8.44 2.55
N LEU A 21 5.55 -7.31 2.18
CA LEU A 21 6.58 -6.65 2.96
C LEU A 21 6.04 -6.11 4.30
N LEU A 22 4.83 -5.55 4.29
CA LEU A 22 4.13 -5.16 5.52
C LEU A 22 3.87 -6.38 6.41
N ALA A 23 3.42 -7.49 5.83
CA ALA A 23 3.18 -8.73 6.56
C ALA A 23 4.46 -9.22 7.24
N TYR A 24 5.60 -9.21 6.56
CA TYR A 24 6.90 -9.57 7.14
C TYR A 24 7.29 -8.64 8.27
N ALA A 25 7.13 -7.32 8.11
CA ALA A 25 7.46 -6.36 9.17
C ALA A 25 6.66 -6.62 10.44
N ALA A 26 5.37 -6.93 10.31
CA ALA A 26 4.51 -7.23 11.45
C ALA A 26 4.86 -8.58 12.10
N MET A 27 5.24 -9.58 11.30
CA MET A 27 5.74 -10.87 11.83
C MET A 27 7.04 -10.71 12.61
N ASP A 28 7.96 -9.88 12.14
CA ASP A 28 9.23 -9.58 12.83
C ASP A 28 8.98 -8.93 14.21
N GLU A 29 7.86 -8.22 14.37
CA GLU A 29 7.41 -7.66 15.65
C GLU A 29 6.59 -8.64 16.50
N GLY A 30 6.50 -9.91 16.10
CA GLY A 30 5.78 -10.96 16.85
C GLY A 30 4.26 -10.85 16.79
N ARG A 31 3.70 -10.18 15.76
CA ARG A 31 2.26 -10.05 15.58
C ARG A 31 1.65 -11.26 14.86
N HIS A 32 0.36 -11.49 15.08
CA HIS A 32 -0.43 -12.38 14.23
C HIS A 32 -0.74 -11.69 12.90
N VAL A 33 -0.47 -12.37 11.78
CA VAL A 33 -0.58 -11.78 10.44
C VAL A 33 -1.27 -12.72 9.49
N THR A 34 -2.16 -12.18 8.65
CA THR A 34 -2.60 -12.85 7.43
C THR A 34 -2.28 -12.00 6.21
N TRP A 35 -1.84 -12.64 5.13
CA TRP A 35 -1.64 -12.02 3.82
C TRP A 35 -2.29 -12.86 2.75
N ILE A 36 -3.30 -12.31 2.08
CA ILE A 36 -4.08 -13.00 1.06
C ILE A 36 -3.98 -12.26 -0.26
N PRO A 37 -3.19 -12.76 -1.21
CA PRO A 37 -3.12 -12.22 -2.56
C PRO A 37 -4.31 -12.68 -3.41
N SER A 38 -4.77 -11.79 -4.31
CA SER A 38 -5.76 -12.08 -5.33
C SER A 38 -5.33 -11.47 -6.66
N TYR A 39 -5.40 -12.26 -7.70
CA TYR A 39 -5.11 -11.84 -9.07
C TYR A 39 -6.40 -11.92 -9.91
N GLY A 40 -6.59 -10.97 -10.80
CA GLY A 40 -7.54 -11.13 -11.88
C GLY A 40 -7.09 -12.19 -12.90
N PRO A 41 -7.98 -12.62 -13.81
CA PRO A 41 -7.66 -13.64 -14.82
C PRO A 41 -6.50 -13.23 -15.75
N GLU A 42 -6.20 -11.94 -15.86
CA GLU A 42 -5.10 -11.40 -16.67
C GLU A 42 -3.92 -11.04 -15.74
N MET A 43 -2.80 -11.76 -15.89
CA MET A 43 -1.61 -11.55 -15.05
C MET A 43 -0.87 -10.22 -15.33
N ARG A 44 -1.07 -9.60 -16.49
CA ARG A 44 -0.51 -8.29 -16.87
C ARG A 44 -1.61 -7.34 -17.27
N GLY A 45 -1.70 -6.18 -16.59
CA GLY A 45 -2.75 -5.18 -16.84
C GLY A 45 -4.09 -5.49 -16.16
N GLY A 46 -4.33 -6.70 -15.65
CA GLY A 46 -5.49 -7.04 -14.83
C GLY A 46 -5.37 -6.51 -13.40
N THR A 47 -6.49 -6.52 -12.68
CA THR A 47 -6.52 -6.09 -11.28
C THR A 47 -5.77 -7.07 -10.37
N ALA A 48 -4.89 -6.56 -9.54
CA ALA A 48 -4.18 -7.30 -8.50
C ALA A 48 -4.39 -6.62 -7.16
N HIS A 49 -4.75 -7.38 -6.14
CA HIS A 49 -4.85 -6.84 -4.79
C HIS A 49 -4.43 -7.88 -3.76
N CYS A 50 -4.05 -7.42 -2.57
CA CYS A 50 -3.91 -8.30 -1.43
C CYS A 50 -4.52 -7.65 -0.19
N VAL A 51 -4.95 -8.50 0.72
CA VAL A 51 -5.43 -8.11 2.05
C VAL A 51 -4.37 -8.51 3.05
N VAL A 52 -3.99 -7.59 3.93
CA VAL A 52 -3.12 -7.83 5.08
C VAL A 52 -3.89 -7.51 6.34
N ILE A 53 -3.90 -8.43 7.29
CA ILE A 53 -4.43 -8.21 8.63
C ILE A 53 -3.28 -8.40 9.62
N VAL A 54 -3.16 -7.47 10.56
CA VAL A 54 -2.19 -7.53 11.66
C VAL A 54 -2.96 -7.41 12.99
N SER A 55 -2.68 -8.29 13.92
CA SER A 55 -3.38 -8.34 15.21
C SER A 55 -2.44 -8.76 16.36
N ASP A 56 -2.77 -8.31 17.57
CA ASP A 56 -2.16 -8.81 18.81
C ASP A 56 -2.70 -10.19 19.21
N GLU A 57 -3.86 -10.57 18.69
CA GLU A 57 -4.56 -11.82 18.97
C GLU A 57 -4.72 -12.66 17.71
N GLU A 58 -5.05 -13.93 17.86
CA GLU A 58 -5.30 -14.84 16.73
C GLU A 58 -6.39 -14.29 15.79
N ILE A 59 -6.13 -14.36 14.49
CA ILE A 59 -7.03 -13.86 13.45
C ILE A 59 -8.02 -14.96 13.08
N GLY A 60 -9.24 -14.86 13.58
CA GLY A 60 -10.29 -15.87 13.33
C GLY A 60 -10.82 -15.90 11.88
N SER A 61 -10.67 -14.82 11.12
CA SER A 61 -11.06 -14.77 9.70
C SER A 61 -10.17 -13.79 8.92
N PRO A 62 -9.64 -14.21 7.77
CA PRO A 62 -8.85 -13.33 6.91
C PRO A 62 -9.71 -12.48 5.94
N LEU A 63 -11.04 -12.56 6.04
CA LEU A 63 -11.95 -11.86 5.13
C LEU A 63 -12.24 -10.44 5.64
N VAL A 64 -11.87 -9.44 4.84
CA VAL A 64 -12.14 -8.02 5.10
C VAL A 64 -13.17 -7.52 4.10
N ARG A 65 -14.37 -7.18 4.59
CA ARG A 65 -15.45 -6.61 3.76
C ARG A 65 -15.44 -5.08 3.79
N THR A 66 -15.06 -4.51 4.90
CA THR A 66 -15.04 -3.07 5.14
C THR A 66 -13.67 -2.69 5.68
N PRO A 67 -12.68 -2.45 4.79
CA PRO A 67 -11.31 -2.21 5.20
C PRO A 67 -11.15 -0.89 5.95
N ASN A 68 -10.25 -0.87 6.94
CA ASN A 68 -9.85 0.35 7.65
C ASN A 68 -8.87 1.19 6.81
N THR A 69 -8.04 0.54 6.01
CA THR A 69 -7.08 1.23 5.15
C THR A 69 -7.02 0.60 3.77
N VAL A 70 -6.92 1.46 2.76
CA VAL A 70 -6.68 1.04 1.36
C VAL A 70 -5.52 1.85 0.79
N ILE A 71 -4.57 1.16 0.17
CA ILE A 71 -3.54 1.75 -0.68
C ILE A 71 -3.90 1.44 -2.14
N ALA A 72 -4.35 2.46 -2.87
CA ALA A 72 -4.79 2.36 -4.25
C ALA A 72 -3.75 2.94 -5.21
N LEU A 73 -3.18 2.10 -6.08
CA LEU A 73 -2.11 2.49 -6.99
C LEU A 73 -2.59 3.03 -8.33
N ASN A 74 -3.91 2.94 -8.61
CA ASN A 74 -4.52 3.37 -9.86
C ASN A 74 -5.99 3.78 -9.68
N ASN A 75 -6.56 4.41 -10.72
CA ASN A 75 -7.92 4.92 -10.72
C ASN A 75 -9.00 3.84 -10.44
N PRO A 76 -9.02 2.66 -11.11
CA PRO A 76 -10.03 1.63 -10.81
C PRO A 76 -10.01 1.12 -9.36
N SER A 77 -8.83 1.13 -8.73
CA SER A 77 -8.71 0.75 -7.32
C SER A 77 -9.34 1.80 -6.40
N VAL A 78 -9.17 3.09 -6.70
CA VAL A 78 -9.82 4.17 -5.95
C VAL A 78 -11.33 4.06 -6.07
N GLU A 79 -11.86 3.97 -7.29
CA GLU A 79 -13.29 3.85 -7.56
C GLU A 79 -13.92 2.67 -6.82
N LYS A 80 -13.28 1.51 -6.88
CA LYS A 80 -13.77 0.29 -6.23
C LYS A 80 -13.80 0.41 -4.72
N TYR A 81 -12.70 0.86 -4.11
CA TYR A 81 -12.52 0.74 -2.66
C TYR A 81 -12.99 1.97 -1.88
N GLU A 82 -13.22 3.13 -2.50
CA GLU A 82 -13.80 4.28 -1.82
C GLU A 82 -15.10 3.93 -1.10
N SER A 83 -16.02 3.22 -1.79
CA SER A 83 -17.31 2.84 -1.22
C SER A 83 -17.23 1.79 -0.11
N MET A 84 -16.18 0.96 -0.14
CA MET A 84 -16.00 -0.17 0.79
C MET A 84 -15.31 0.21 2.10
N LEU A 85 -14.58 1.32 2.14
CA LEU A 85 -13.86 1.77 3.33
C LEU A 85 -14.76 1.94 4.55
N ALA A 86 -14.25 1.61 5.72
CA ALA A 86 -14.86 1.92 7.00
C ALA A 86 -15.09 3.43 7.16
N GLN A 87 -16.00 3.83 8.06
CA GLN A 87 -16.08 5.22 8.49
C GLN A 87 -14.77 5.60 9.19
N HIS A 88 -14.26 6.79 8.88
CA HIS A 88 -12.95 7.27 9.35
C HIS A 88 -11.76 6.42 8.87
N GLY A 89 -11.97 5.53 7.91
CA GLY A 89 -10.90 4.76 7.26
C GLY A 89 -10.02 5.64 6.36
N HIS A 90 -8.85 5.11 5.99
CA HIS A 90 -7.83 5.83 5.20
C HIS A 90 -7.77 5.31 3.77
N LEU A 91 -7.94 6.21 2.80
CA LEU A 91 -7.70 5.97 1.38
C LEU A 91 -6.41 6.68 0.96
N ILE A 92 -5.30 5.95 0.91
CA ILE A 92 -4.03 6.46 0.40
C ILE A 92 -3.97 6.09 -1.09
N TYR A 93 -3.93 7.08 -1.96
CA TYR A 93 -4.02 6.78 -3.39
C TYR A 93 -3.03 7.56 -4.24
N ASN A 94 -2.60 6.94 -5.33
CA ASN A 94 -1.69 7.55 -6.30
C ASN A 94 -2.41 8.60 -7.13
N SER A 95 -2.29 9.87 -6.78
CA SER A 95 -2.93 10.99 -7.47
C SER A 95 -2.39 11.21 -8.89
N SER A 96 -1.16 10.79 -9.19
CA SER A 96 -0.60 10.89 -10.56
C SER A 96 -1.35 10.04 -11.58
N LEU A 97 -2.05 8.97 -11.15
CA LEU A 97 -2.77 8.04 -12.03
C LEU A 97 -4.27 7.96 -11.70
N THR A 98 -4.78 8.92 -10.94
CA THR A 98 -6.18 8.93 -10.51
C THR A 98 -6.85 10.21 -10.98
N SER A 99 -7.86 10.06 -11.84
CA SER A 99 -8.78 11.14 -12.26
C SER A 99 -10.06 11.17 -11.44
N HIS A 100 -10.33 10.11 -10.67
CA HIS A 100 -11.50 9.99 -9.82
C HIS A 100 -11.45 11.01 -8.69
N VAL A 101 -12.54 11.74 -8.50
CA VAL A 101 -12.71 12.67 -7.39
C VAL A 101 -13.34 11.92 -6.24
N VAL A 102 -12.59 11.78 -5.13
CA VAL A 102 -13.11 11.17 -3.91
C VAL A 102 -14.25 12.03 -3.35
N THR A 103 -15.41 11.45 -3.21
CA THR A 103 -16.65 12.14 -2.82
C THR A 103 -17.07 11.88 -1.37
N ARG A 104 -16.62 10.75 -0.81
CA ARG A 104 -16.93 10.40 0.58
C ARG A 104 -16.24 11.33 1.56
N ARG A 105 -17.03 11.99 2.42
CA ARG A 105 -16.55 12.95 3.42
C ARG A 105 -16.24 12.32 4.79
N ASN A 106 -16.65 11.09 5.01
CA ASN A 106 -16.46 10.36 6.28
C ASN A 106 -15.28 9.39 6.23
N ILE A 107 -14.31 9.65 5.35
CA ILE A 107 -13.03 8.94 5.23
C ILE A 107 -11.88 9.95 5.14
N HIS A 108 -10.67 9.50 5.42
CA HIS A 108 -9.45 10.28 5.23
C HIS A 108 -8.83 9.94 3.87
N ALA A 109 -9.06 10.80 2.88
CA ALA A 109 -8.47 10.65 1.55
C ALA A 109 -7.10 11.34 1.49
N ILE A 110 -6.05 10.60 1.18
CA ILE A 110 -4.65 11.05 1.18
C ILE A 110 -4.08 10.88 -0.23
N PRO A 111 -4.09 11.95 -1.07
CA PRO A 111 -3.49 11.92 -2.40
C PRO A 111 -1.96 11.95 -2.30
N ILE A 112 -1.30 11.02 -2.95
CA ILE A 112 0.15 10.94 -3.07
C ILE A 112 0.53 10.98 -4.55
N PRO A 113 1.36 11.90 -5.03
CA PRO A 113 1.84 11.92 -6.42
C PRO A 113 2.92 10.84 -6.62
N GLY A 114 2.52 9.58 -6.38
CA GLY A 114 3.45 8.46 -6.24
C GLY A 114 4.20 8.11 -7.51
N SER A 115 3.56 8.23 -8.68
CA SER A 115 4.25 7.96 -9.97
C SER A 115 5.26 9.05 -10.31
N GLU A 116 4.97 10.31 -10.01
CA GLU A 116 5.89 11.44 -10.20
C GLU A 116 7.09 11.28 -9.28
N ALA A 117 6.86 11.04 -7.97
CA ALA A 117 7.93 10.80 -7.01
C ALA A 117 8.80 9.57 -7.40
N ALA A 118 8.20 8.50 -7.89
CA ALA A 118 8.95 7.33 -8.37
C ALA A 118 9.80 7.68 -9.61
N ALA A 119 9.29 8.51 -10.53
CA ALA A 119 10.02 8.97 -11.69
C ALA A 119 11.20 9.88 -11.31
N GLU A 120 11.02 10.81 -10.36
CA GLU A 120 12.09 11.65 -9.81
C GLU A 120 13.22 10.82 -9.19
N LEU A 121 12.89 9.66 -8.59
CA LEU A 121 13.85 8.69 -8.07
C LEU A 121 14.51 7.84 -9.19
N GLY A 122 14.18 8.10 -10.46
CA GLY A 122 14.76 7.44 -11.62
C GLY A 122 14.12 6.10 -11.99
N HIS A 123 13.08 5.64 -11.31
CA HIS A 123 12.51 4.32 -11.59
C HIS A 123 11.01 4.20 -11.29
N ALA A 124 10.17 4.21 -12.34
CA ALA A 124 8.71 4.12 -12.21
C ALA A 124 8.20 2.90 -11.39
N LYS A 125 8.99 1.81 -11.33
CA LYS A 125 8.64 0.62 -10.54
C LYS A 125 8.75 0.81 -9.01
N LEU A 126 9.23 1.97 -8.55
CA LEU A 126 9.30 2.30 -7.12
C LEU A 126 7.97 2.82 -6.57
N LEU A 127 6.95 2.99 -7.41
CA LEU A 127 5.63 3.47 -7.00
C LEU A 127 5.10 2.79 -5.73
N ASN A 128 5.15 1.46 -5.68
CA ASN A 128 4.66 0.70 -4.54
C ASN A 128 5.43 1.02 -3.24
N MET A 129 6.73 1.32 -3.34
CA MET A 129 7.55 1.69 -2.19
C MET A 129 7.29 3.11 -1.73
N VAL A 130 7.11 4.05 -2.67
CA VAL A 130 6.67 5.42 -2.36
C VAL A 130 5.35 5.41 -1.61
N MET A 131 4.40 4.57 -2.06
CA MET A 131 3.07 4.49 -1.46
C MET A 131 3.05 3.79 -0.09
N LEU A 132 4.03 2.93 0.16
CA LEU A 132 4.06 2.13 1.38
C LEU A 132 4.55 2.92 2.61
N GLY A 133 5.52 3.83 2.44
CA GLY A 133 6.02 4.68 3.53
C GLY A 133 6.97 3.99 4.53
N ALA A 134 7.22 4.65 5.66
CA ALA A 134 8.32 4.35 6.59
C ALA A 134 8.20 3.09 7.44
N LEU A 135 7.05 2.50 7.53
CA LEU A 135 6.83 1.35 8.42
C LEU A 135 7.72 0.13 8.10
N LEU A 136 8.44 0.17 6.97
CA LEU A 136 9.01 -1.03 6.38
C LEU A 136 10.54 -1.01 6.23
N ASP A 137 11.23 0.00 6.76
CA ASP A 137 12.70 0.10 6.58
C ASP A 137 13.42 -1.16 7.10
N ARG A 138 13.04 -1.67 8.27
CA ARG A 138 13.59 -2.92 8.83
C ARG A 138 13.22 -4.17 8.03
N ALA A 139 11.96 -4.24 7.54
CA ALA A 139 11.51 -5.38 6.78
C ALA A 139 12.24 -5.51 5.44
N LEU A 140 12.59 -4.40 4.78
CA LEU A 140 13.41 -4.41 3.57
C LEU A 140 14.79 -5.04 3.80
N ASP A 141 15.45 -4.71 4.90
CA ASP A 141 16.78 -5.28 5.22
C ASP A 141 16.73 -6.79 5.40
N ASN A 142 15.70 -7.29 6.07
CA ASN A 142 15.56 -8.69 6.45
C ASN A 142 15.01 -9.57 5.31
N HIS A 143 14.11 -9.03 4.48
CA HIS A 143 13.32 -9.82 3.54
C HIS A 143 13.56 -9.51 2.05
N MET A 144 14.42 -8.54 1.71
CA MET A 144 14.79 -8.29 0.32
C MET A 144 15.53 -9.52 -0.26
N PRO A 145 15.02 -10.15 -1.33
CA PRO A 145 15.67 -11.30 -1.94
C PRO A 145 17.12 -10.99 -2.35
N ALA A 146 18.04 -11.92 -2.12
CA ALA A 146 19.46 -11.74 -2.42
C ALA A 146 19.72 -11.26 -3.86
N ARG A 147 18.94 -11.77 -4.83
CA ARG A 147 19.01 -11.37 -6.26
C ARG A 147 18.56 -9.93 -6.55
N ARG A 148 18.02 -9.20 -5.58
CA ARG A 148 17.52 -7.82 -5.71
C ARG A 148 18.12 -6.88 -4.66
N ARG A 149 19.15 -7.30 -3.94
CA ARG A 149 19.78 -6.47 -2.91
C ARG A 149 20.46 -5.21 -3.44
N ASP A 150 20.80 -5.20 -4.71
CA ASP A 150 21.27 -4.02 -5.45
C ASP A 150 20.23 -2.88 -5.45
N LEU A 151 18.94 -3.21 -5.35
CA LEU A 151 17.83 -2.23 -5.29
C LEU A 151 17.48 -1.78 -3.87
N LEU A 152 18.12 -2.29 -2.82
CA LEU A 152 17.77 -2.01 -1.43
C LEU A 152 17.79 -0.51 -1.11
N ALA A 153 18.87 0.19 -1.49
CA ALA A 153 19.02 1.61 -1.24
C ALA A 153 17.95 2.46 -1.95
N ALA A 154 17.64 2.13 -3.20
CA ALA A 154 16.61 2.82 -3.98
C ALA A 154 15.20 2.61 -3.38
N ASN A 155 14.88 1.40 -2.92
CA ASN A 155 13.61 1.12 -2.26
C ASN A 155 13.47 1.89 -0.94
N LYS A 156 14.52 1.97 -0.12
CA LYS A 156 14.52 2.76 1.12
C LYS A 156 14.30 4.25 0.85
N LEU A 157 14.95 4.81 -0.18
CA LEU A 157 14.78 6.20 -0.56
C LEU A 157 13.32 6.47 -1.03
N ALA A 158 12.73 5.56 -1.80
CA ALA A 158 11.35 5.65 -2.25
C ALA A 158 10.35 5.60 -1.08
N LEU A 159 10.58 4.76 -0.08
CA LEU A 159 9.79 4.74 1.16
C LEU A 159 9.85 6.08 1.89
N ARG A 160 11.05 6.64 2.10
CA ARG A 160 11.22 7.95 2.74
C ARG A 160 10.47 9.05 1.99
N LYS A 161 10.53 9.05 0.66
CA LYS A 161 9.78 10.02 -0.14
C LYS A 161 8.27 9.87 0.05
N GLY A 162 7.77 8.65 0.14
CA GLY A 162 6.34 8.40 0.43
C GLY A 162 5.91 8.97 1.79
N ILE A 163 6.75 8.89 2.81
CA ILE A 163 6.49 9.49 4.13
C ILE A 163 6.41 11.01 4.04
N GLU A 164 7.43 11.64 3.46
CA GLU A 164 7.47 13.11 3.32
C GLU A 164 6.18 13.62 2.67
N LEU A 165 5.75 12.97 1.59
CA LEU A 165 4.54 13.35 0.87
C LEU A 165 3.27 13.16 1.73
N SER A 166 3.18 12.07 2.50
CA SER A 166 2.02 11.85 3.37
C SER A 166 1.92 12.86 4.51
N GLN A 167 3.06 13.24 5.10
CA GLN A 167 3.09 14.25 6.16
C GLN A 167 2.66 15.64 5.67
N ALA A 168 3.04 16.00 4.45
CA ALA A 168 2.66 17.29 3.85
C ALA A 168 1.13 17.43 3.66
N VAL A 169 0.40 16.32 3.50
CA VAL A 169 -1.06 16.31 3.35
C VAL A 169 -1.79 16.35 4.69
N LEU A 170 -1.18 15.83 5.76
CA LEU A 170 -1.79 15.73 7.09
C LEU A 170 -1.66 17.00 7.95
N ILE A 171 -0.91 18.01 7.49
CA ILE A 171 -0.82 19.31 8.17
C ILE A 171 -2.00 20.15 7.67
N PRO A 172 -3.04 20.41 8.49
CA PRO A 172 -4.07 21.38 8.12
C PRO A 172 -3.44 22.75 8.04
N ALA A 173 -3.75 23.48 6.97
CA ALA A 173 -3.38 24.88 6.79
C ALA A 173 -4.04 25.78 7.84
#